data_54895f5c246b5c99b29815ff6edab52d
#
_entry.id   54895f5c246b5c99b29815ff6edab52d
#
_cell.length_a   1.000
_cell.length_b   1.000
_cell.length_c   1.000
_cell.angle_alpha   90.00
_cell.angle_beta   90.00
_cell.angle_gamma   90.00
#
_symmetry.space_group_name_H-M   'P 1'
#
loop_
_entity.id
_entity.type
_entity.pdbx_description
1 polymer ?
#
loop_
_entity_poly.entity_id
_entity_poly.type
_entity_poly.pdbx_seq_one_letter_code
_entity_poly.pdbx_strand_id
1 'polypeptide(L)'
;MKCKRKLVSMISVLLVLLLFPTFSALAAEPILIGSPLATAFLYGWDAEKAIKLAVEEINAAGGVKVGDEKRPFKVEVIDTRDLEPGVPVSEALLAVEKLIIEKKVPFLVGGPVRSEAALAAMPLIAKHKVVSILTTGALSPKYHEMVEQNPDKFKYLFRISGEAKWMVVGELIPCLQQIQKDFNLNRLFIMVQDVAHARNGGGILAKVMPTKGWTVLGDPVVFPTGATDFSMALLKAKKENAEVIIIWMDMPESAILLRQWHDMKVPALPFGTIIAAAEQPGFWKATDGKGEYCLANVVNAGNAPSKATPWTMKFVDAYEKKYGLEPEGYGTSSSYMAVYVLKDAIERAGSLDPDKVVDALKKTDLMGVYGRIRFNPKNNQVIPSLDPEEGAVGTVFQWQAGKRVVVFPPKIATGEILLPPWMKKKE
;
A
#
# COMPACT_ATOMS: atom_id res chain seq x y z
N MET A 1 -56.34 70.20 -51.42
CA MET A 1 -55.79 68.89 -51.49
C MET A 1 -54.93 68.70 -50.21
N LYS A 2 -55.27 67.69 -49.36
CA LYS A 2 -54.88 67.63 -47.96
C LYS A 2 -53.60 66.77 -47.84
N CYS A 3 -52.53 67.39 -47.28
CA CYS A 3 -51.29 66.71 -46.94
C CYS A 3 -51.40 66.08 -45.55
N LYS A 4 -51.26 64.77 -45.40
CA LYS A 4 -51.26 64.11 -44.10
C LYS A 4 -49.81 63.95 -43.64
N ARG A 5 -49.47 64.65 -42.54
CA ARG A 5 -48.23 64.46 -41.80
C ARG A 5 -48.34 63.16 -40.96
N LYS A 6 -47.44 62.21 -41.16
CA LYS A 6 -47.23 61.07 -40.26
C LYS A 6 -46.26 61.46 -39.18
N LEU A 7 -46.71 61.31 -37.94
CA LEU A 7 -45.91 61.49 -36.72
C LEU A 7 -45.14 60.19 -36.47
N VAL A 8 -43.83 60.23 -36.55
CA VAL A 8 -42.97 59.09 -36.20
C VAL A 8 -42.60 59.24 -34.71
N SER A 9 -43.15 58.36 -33.89
CA SER A 9 -42.81 58.24 -32.46
C SER A 9 -41.44 57.51 -32.30
N MET A 10 -40.42 58.22 -31.81
CA MET A 10 -39.13 57.67 -31.41
C MET A 10 -39.26 57.08 -30.00
N ILE A 11 -39.33 55.78 -29.90
CA ILE A 11 -39.19 55.06 -28.63
C ILE A 11 -37.71 54.88 -28.36
N SER A 12 -37.19 55.63 -27.39
CA SER A 12 -35.82 55.47 -26.84
C SER A 12 -35.81 54.28 -25.91
N VAL A 13 -35.24 53.17 -26.38
CA VAL A 13 -34.97 52.00 -25.52
C VAL A 13 -33.69 52.29 -24.70
N LEU A 14 -33.86 52.57 -23.42
CA LEU A 14 -32.79 52.74 -22.47
C LEU A 14 -32.24 51.35 -22.10
N LEU A 15 -31.11 50.97 -22.73
CA LEU A 15 -30.39 49.72 -22.41
C LEU A 15 -29.62 49.90 -21.12
N VAL A 16 -30.20 49.51 -19.98
CA VAL A 16 -29.49 49.42 -18.70
C VAL A 16 -28.54 48.22 -18.73
N LEU A 17 -27.28 48.44 -19.04
CA LEU A 17 -26.21 47.47 -18.83
C LEU A 17 -26.01 47.25 -17.32
N LEU A 18 -26.61 46.19 -16.77
CA LEU A 18 -26.27 45.68 -15.47
C LEU A 18 -24.84 45.10 -15.54
N LEU A 19 -23.84 45.91 -15.18
CA LEU A 19 -22.50 45.46 -14.86
C LEU A 19 -22.57 44.59 -13.59
N PHE A 20 -22.79 43.28 -13.77
CA PHE A 20 -22.48 42.33 -12.70
C PHE A 20 -20.95 42.36 -12.52
N PRO A 21 -20.43 42.70 -11.35
CA PRO A 21 -19.03 42.52 -11.08
C PRO A 21 -18.78 41.01 -11.18
N THR A 22 -18.09 40.55 -12.22
CA THR A 22 -17.50 39.25 -12.25
C THR A 22 -16.42 39.25 -11.16
N PHE A 23 -16.80 38.84 -9.94
CA PHE A 23 -15.84 38.39 -8.96
C PHE A 23 -15.16 37.18 -9.60
N SER A 24 -14.02 37.40 -10.24
CA SER A 24 -13.07 36.32 -10.44
C SER A 24 -12.69 35.85 -9.05
N ALA A 25 -13.38 34.81 -8.56
CA ALA A 25 -12.92 34.13 -7.37
C ALA A 25 -11.48 33.69 -7.68
N LEU A 26 -10.48 34.36 -7.09
CA LEU A 26 -9.11 33.86 -7.11
C LEU A 26 -9.22 32.42 -6.63
N ALA A 27 -8.84 31.49 -7.51
CA ALA A 27 -8.81 30.07 -7.13
C ALA A 27 -7.92 29.99 -5.89
N ALA A 28 -8.46 29.44 -4.80
CA ALA A 28 -7.72 29.30 -3.55
C ALA A 28 -6.40 28.56 -3.81
N GLU A 29 -5.31 29.02 -3.24
CA GLU A 29 -4.00 28.40 -3.42
C GLU A 29 -4.05 26.92 -3.04
N PRO A 30 -3.50 26.01 -3.87
CA PRO A 30 -3.54 24.59 -3.59
C PRO A 30 -2.71 24.24 -2.35
N ILE A 31 -3.15 23.21 -1.63
CA ILE A 31 -2.37 22.58 -0.57
C ILE A 31 -1.41 21.59 -1.24
N LEU A 32 -0.11 21.82 -1.10
CA LEU A 32 0.91 20.99 -1.72
C LEU A 32 1.14 19.71 -0.91
N ILE A 33 1.17 18.58 -1.60
CA ILE A 33 1.60 17.27 -1.07
C ILE A 33 2.84 16.86 -1.84
N GLY A 34 3.96 16.64 -1.15
CA GLY A 34 5.15 16.04 -1.71
C GLY A 34 5.08 14.52 -1.65
N SER A 35 5.43 13.86 -2.72
CA SER A 35 5.44 12.39 -2.79
C SER A 35 6.81 11.89 -3.25
N PRO A 36 7.71 11.56 -2.29
CA PRO A 36 8.99 10.93 -2.59
C PRO A 36 8.76 9.43 -2.84
N LEU A 37 8.85 8.98 -4.09
CA LEU A 37 8.47 7.62 -4.49
C LEU A 37 9.51 7.02 -5.44
N ALA A 38 9.76 5.70 -5.37
CA ALA A 38 10.57 4.96 -6.33
C ALA A 38 9.73 4.67 -7.59
N THR A 39 9.52 5.67 -8.45
CA THR A 39 8.53 5.64 -9.53
C THR A 39 8.86 4.68 -10.67
N ALA A 40 10.10 4.24 -10.78
CA ALA A 40 10.52 3.20 -11.73
C ALA A 40 10.17 1.77 -11.27
N PHE A 41 9.69 1.60 -10.04
CA PHE A 41 9.37 0.30 -9.45
C PHE A 41 7.91 0.21 -9.03
N LEU A 42 7.34 -1.03 -9.00
CA LEU A 42 5.94 -1.31 -8.68
C LEU A 42 5.44 -0.50 -7.48
N TYR A 43 6.15 -0.56 -6.36
CA TYR A 43 5.71 0.05 -5.09
C TYR A 43 5.70 1.59 -5.09
N GLY A 44 6.36 2.21 -6.06
CA GLY A 44 6.35 3.66 -6.23
C GLY A 44 5.29 4.12 -7.21
N TRP A 45 5.21 3.51 -8.41
CA TRP A 45 4.23 3.95 -9.41
C TRP A 45 2.78 3.56 -9.09
N ASP A 46 2.55 2.47 -8.32
CA ASP A 46 1.23 2.12 -7.82
C ASP A 46 0.76 3.12 -6.75
N ALA A 47 1.66 3.51 -5.84
CA ALA A 47 1.41 4.54 -4.84
C ALA A 47 1.10 5.90 -5.49
N GLU A 48 1.87 6.29 -6.52
CA GLU A 48 1.63 7.54 -7.28
C GLU A 48 0.24 7.57 -7.90
N LYS A 49 -0.17 6.48 -8.58
CA LYS A 49 -1.51 6.34 -9.16
C LYS A 49 -2.60 6.50 -8.10
N ALA A 50 -2.43 5.84 -6.96
CA ALA A 50 -3.41 5.87 -5.87
C ALA A 50 -3.53 7.26 -5.22
N ILE A 51 -2.41 7.96 -4.99
CA ILE A 51 -2.39 9.35 -4.49
C ILE A 51 -3.11 10.27 -5.49
N LYS A 52 -2.80 10.17 -6.79
CA LYS A 52 -3.44 10.98 -7.83
C LYS A 52 -4.94 10.73 -7.91
N LEU A 53 -5.39 9.46 -7.80
CA LEU A 53 -6.81 9.13 -7.77
C LEU A 53 -7.52 9.80 -6.59
N ALA A 54 -6.97 9.68 -5.38
CA ALA A 54 -7.55 10.29 -4.19
C ALA A 54 -7.62 11.82 -4.29
N VAL A 55 -6.54 12.45 -4.78
CA VAL A 55 -6.50 13.91 -4.98
C VAL A 55 -7.55 14.38 -5.96
N GLU A 56 -7.72 13.69 -7.08
CA GLU A 56 -8.74 14.03 -8.07
C GLU A 56 -10.17 13.90 -7.51
N GLU A 57 -10.45 12.82 -6.78
CA GLU A 57 -11.77 12.61 -6.15
C GLU A 57 -12.06 13.69 -5.10
N ILE A 58 -11.10 14.00 -4.25
CA ILE A 58 -11.23 15.05 -3.22
C ILE A 58 -11.44 16.42 -3.87
N ASN A 59 -10.66 16.75 -4.89
CA ASN A 59 -10.78 18.04 -5.59
C ASN A 59 -12.12 18.13 -6.34
N ALA A 60 -12.58 17.06 -6.96
CA ALA A 60 -13.90 17.00 -7.61
C ALA A 60 -15.05 17.17 -6.61
N ALA A 61 -14.86 16.72 -5.35
CA ALA A 61 -15.82 16.93 -4.26
C ALA A 61 -15.74 18.35 -3.62
N GLY A 62 -14.91 19.23 -4.18
CA GLY A 62 -14.79 20.62 -3.74
C GLY A 62 -13.56 20.92 -2.89
N GLY A 63 -12.60 19.99 -2.79
CA GLY A 63 -11.33 20.16 -2.10
C GLY A 63 -11.41 19.97 -0.58
N VAL A 64 -10.45 20.55 0.12
CA VAL A 64 -10.23 20.42 1.57
C VAL A 64 -10.64 21.69 2.28
N LYS A 65 -11.42 21.59 3.34
CA LYS A 65 -11.82 22.73 4.16
C LYS A 65 -10.71 23.10 5.15
N VAL A 66 -10.19 24.33 5.04
CA VAL A 66 -9.20 24.91 5.95
C VAL A 66 -9.80 26.17 6.57
N GLY A 67 -10.25 26.10 7.82
CA GLY A 67 -11.07 27.19 8.39
C GLY A 67 -12.36 27.37 7.59
N ASP A 68 -12.55 28.55 7.01
CA ASP A 68 -13.73 28.87 6.19
C ASP A 68 -13.49 28.69 4.69
N GLU A 69 -12.28 28.38 4.26
CA GLU A 69 -11.91 28.24 2.85
C GLU A 69 -11.89 26.78 2.41
N LYS A 70 -12.21 26.55 1.12
CA LYS A 70 -11.97 25.26 0.45
C LYS A 70 -10.80 25.40 -0.51
N ARG A 71 -9.80 24.51 -0.37
CA ARG A 71 -8.57 24.54 -1.15
C ARG A 71 -8.33 23.17 -1.81
N PRO A 72 -7.95 23.12 -3.10
CA PRO A 72 -7.61 21.84 -3.74
C PRO A 72 -6.26 21.31 -3.25
N PHE A 73 -6.08 20.00 -3.28
CA PHE A 73 -4.76 19.40 -3.19
C PHE A 73 -4.02 19.47 -4.52
N LYS A 74 -2.70 19.61 -4.47
CA LYS A 74 -1.79 19.42 -5.61
C LYS A 74 -0.62 18.57 -5.20
N VAL A 75 -0.27 17.57 -6.00
CA VAL A 75 0.82 16.62 -5.73
C VAL A 75 2.06 17.00 -6.53
N GLU A 76 3.20 17.01 -5.84
CA GLU A 76 4.54 17.13 -6.42
C GLU A 76 5.27 15.79 -6.18
N VAL A 77 5.50 15.01 -7.23
CA VAL A 77 6.19 13.72 -7.18
C VAL A 77 7.66 13.90 -7.54
N ILE A 78 8.55 13.33 -6.74
CA ILE A 78 9.98 13.23 -7.07
C ILE A 78 10.42 11.78 -6.92
N ASP A 79 11.05 11.25 -7.96
CA ASP A 79 11.61 9.90 -7.96
C ASP A 79 12.77 9.80 -6.97
N THR A 80 12.66 8.89 -6.01
CA THR A 80 13.70 8.63 -5.01
C THR A 80 14.77 7.67 -5.50
N ARG A 81 14.48 6.89 -6.55
CA ARG A 81 15.34 5.87 -7.12
C ARG A 81 15.88 4.83 -6.13
N ASP A 82 15.32 4.80 -4.92
CA ASP A 82 15.84 4.04 -3.78
C ASP A 82 15.58 2.52 -3.87
N LEU A 83 14.89 2.06 -4.91
CA LEU A 83 14.77 0.64 -5.25
C LEU A 83 15.64 0.23 -6.45
N GLU A 84 16.32 1.17 -7.09
CA GLU A 84 17.23 0.84 -8.18
C GLU A 84 18.53 0.24 -7.63
N PRO A 85 19.04 -0.87 -8.21
CA PRO A 85 20.30 -1.46 -7.80
C PRO A 85 21.48 -0.47 -7.93
N GLY A 86 22.29 -0.38 -6.87
CA GLY A 86 23.48 0.47 -6.86
C GLY A 86 23.22 1.96 -6.61
N VAL A 87 21.96 2.40 -6.54
CA VAL A 87 21.65 3.79 -6.19
C VAL A 87 21.82 4.01 -4.69
N PRO A 88 22.63 5.00 -4.28
CA PRO A 88 22.89 5.26 -2.86
C PRO A 88 21.70 5.94 -2.18
N VAL A 89 21.58 5.76 -0.86
CA VAL A 89 20.53 6.37 -0.02
C VAL A 89 20.49 7.90 -0.14
N SER A 90 21.63 8.54 -0.43
CA SER A 90 21.72 9.99 -0.62
C SER A 90 20.83 10.52 -1.75
N GLU A 91 20.56 9.73 -2.80
CA GLU A 91 19.65 10.15 -3.89
C GLU A 91 18.22 10.31 -3.36
N ALA A 92 17.74 9.38 -2.54
CA ALA A 92 16.43 9.49 -1.91
C ALA A 92 16.35 10.69 -0.95
N LEU A 93 17.43 10.98 -0.22
CA LEU A 93 17.50 12.15 0.66
C LEU A 93 17.41 13.45 -0.14
N LEU A 94 18.09 13.54 -1.28
CA LEU A 94 17.99 14.71 -2.17
C LEU A 94 16.58 14.90 -2.71
N ALA A 95 15.86 13.83 -3.04
CA ALA A 95 14.47 13.90 -3.46
C ALA A 95 13.56 14.46 -2.35
N VAL A 96 13.73 14.00 -1.11
CA VAL A 96 12.99 14.52 0.06
C VAL A 96 13.38 15.98 0.34
N GLU A 97 14.66 16.32 0.27
CA GLU A 97 15.15 17.69 0.48
C GLU A 97 14.56 18.67 -0.56
N LYS A 98 14.55 18.31 -1.83
CA LYS A 98 13.93 19.11 -2.89
C LYS A 98 12.45 19.37 -2.64
N LEU A 99 11.70 18.35 -2.22
CA LEU A 99 10.28 18.53 -1.87
C LEU A 99 10.11 19.53 -0.72
N ILE A 100 10.91 19.42 0.33
CA ILE A 100 10.80 20.24 1.53
C ILE A 100 11.34 21.67 1.30
N ILE A 101 12.53 21.80 0.72
CA ILE A 101 13.24 23.09 0.67
C ILE A 101 12.87 23.89 -0.60
N GLU A 102 12.88 23.25 -1.77
CA GLU A 102 12.63 23.94 -3.04
C GLU A 102 11.13 24.05 -3.34
N LYS A 103 10.37 22.94 -3.17
CA LYS A 103 8.93 22.92 -3.41
C LYS A 103 8.13 23.40 -2.22
N LYS A 104 8.73 23.49 -1.03
CA LYS A 104 8.12 23.97 0.23
C LYS A 104 6.80 23.26 0.57
N VAL A 105 6.77 21.95 0.36
CA VAL A 105 5.58 21.17 0.67
C VAL A 105 5.40 21.06 2.20
N PRO A 106 4.21 21.34 2.74
CA PRO A 106 3.92 21.17 4.17
C PRO A 106 3.66 19.72 4.57
N PHE A 107 3.34 18.87 3.60
CA PHE A 107 2.95 17.48 3.80
C PHE A 107 3.70 16.55 2.86
N LEU A 108 4.11 15.38 3.38
CA LEU A 108 4.64 14.27 2.58
C LEU A 108 3.69 13.06 2.68
N VAL A 109 3.39 12.45 1.56
CA VAL A 109 2.63 11.20 1.45
C VAL A 109 3.36 10.25 0.52
N GLY A 110 3.66 9.05 0.97
CA GLY A 110 4.33 8.05 0.14
C GLY A 110 5.52 7.39 0.81
N GLY A 111 6.71 7.54 0.24
CA GLY A 111 7.98 6.97 0.68
C GLY A 111 8.89 7.95 1.44
N PRO A 112 10.22 7.71 1.42
CA PRO A 112 10.98 6.73 0.62
C PRO A 112 10.60 5.27 0.89
N VAL A 113 10.84 4.39 -0.11
CA VAL A 113 10.40 2.99 -0.04
C VAL A 113 11.37 2.10 0.73
N ARG A 114 12.70 2.26 0.52
CA ARG A 114 13.71 1.52 1.28
C ARG A 114 13.73 1.96 2.74
N SER A 115 13.81 0.98 3.64
CA SER A 115 13.89 1.25 5.07
C SER A 115 15.05 2.17 5.44
N GLU A 116 16.23 1.97 4.84
CA GLU A 116 17.43 2.78 5.08
C GLU A 116 17.22 4.24 4.65
N ALA A 117 16.59 4.46 3.50
CA ALA A 117 16.29 5.79 2.99
C ALA A 117 15.23 6.50 3.87
N ALA A 118 14.17 5.79 4.25
CA ALA A 118 13.14 6.34 5.13
C ALA A 118 13.72 6.72 6.51
N LEU A 119 14.54 5.85 7.11
CA LEU A 119 15.21 6.12 8.40
C LEU A 119 16.16 7.33 8.30
N ALA A 120 16.92 7.42 7.21
CA ALA A 120 17.84 8.55 6.99
C ALA A 120 17.11 9.88 6.74
N ALA A 121 15.89 9.86 6.19
CA ALA A 121 15.08 11.04 5.95
C ALA A 121 14.39 11.58 7.23
N MET A 122 14.18 10.74 8.27
CA MET A 122 13.47 11.15 9.49
C MET A 122 13.99 12.44 10.14
N PRO A 123 15.32 12.65 10.32
CA PRO A 123 15.85 13.87 10.93
C PRO A 123 15.57 15.12 10.08
N LEU A 124 15.63 15.00 8.76
CA LEU A 124 15.34 16.12 7.83
C LEU A 124 13.87 16.53 7.92
N ILE A 125 12.97 15.56 7.84
CA ILE A 125 11.52 15.79 7.95
C ILE A 125 11.17 16.43 9.29
N ALA A 126 11.72 15.92 10.38
CA ALA A 126 11.50 16.42 11.73
C ALA A 126 12.04 17.85 11.92
N LYS A 127 13.25 18.16 11.39
CA LYS A 127 13.88 19.49 11.45
C LYS A 127 12.98 20.55 10.81
N HIS A 128 12.34 20.23 9.72
CA HIS A 128 11.49 21.15 8.97
C HIS A 128 10.00 21.09 9.38
N LYS A 129 9.66 20.26 10.38
CA LYS A 129 8.29 20.06 10.88
C LYS A 129 7.28 19.71 9.79
N VAL A 130 7.73 18.94 8.79
CA VAL A 130 6.85 18.47 7.71
C VAL A 130 6.09 17.25 8.19
N VAL A 131 4.76 17.28 8.09
CA VAL A 131 3.94 16.11 8.44
C VAL A 131 4.08 15.05 7.35
N SER A 132 4.55 13.88 7.72
CA SER A 132 4.81 12.77 6.79
C SER A 132 3.97 11.56 7.12
N ILE A 133 3.23 11.06 6.13
CA ILE A 133 2.47 9.81 6.21
C ILE A 133 3.09 8.80 5.26
N LEU A 134 3.86 7.88 5.82
CA LEU A 134 4.51 6.80 5.09
C LEU A 134 3.47 5.75 4.69
N THR A 135 3.42 5.39 3.41
CA THR A 135 2.38 4.52 2.85
C THR A 135 2.92 3.26 2.22
N THR A 136 4.14 3.32 1.67
CA THR A 136 4.77 2.23 0.94
C THR A 136 6.20 2.04 1.43
N GLY A 137 6.67 0.82 1.47
CA GLY A 137 8.03 0.50 1.92
C GLY A 137 8.28 0.68 3.41
N ALA A 138 9.55 0.84 3.74
CA ALA A 138 10.08 1.06 5.09
C ALA A 138 9.49 0.10 6.15
N LEU A 139 9.48 -1.19 5.82
CA LEU A 139 8.88 -2.24 6.67
C LEU A 139 9.64 -2.47 7.98
N SER A 140 10.84 -1.85 8.14
CA SER A 140 11.64 -1.98 9.36
C SER A 140 10.90 -1.46 10.59
N PRO A 141 10.81 -2.23 11.68
CA PRO A 141 10.21 -1.77 12.93
C PRO A 141 11.00 -0.59 13.55
N LYS A 142 12.28 -0.43 13.18
CA LYS A 142 13.15 0.64 13.68
C LYS A 142 12.59 2.04 13.42
N TYR A 143 11.80 2.23 12.35
CA TYR A 143 11.15 3.52 12.07
C TYR A 143 10.26 3.96 13.24
N HIS A 144 9.41 3.08 13.74
CA HIS A 144 8.50 3.37 14.84
C HIS A 144 9.17 3.31 16.22
N GLU A 145 10.17 2.46 16.37
CA GLU A 145 11.03 2.46 17.57
C GLU A 145 11.71 3.82 17.78
N MET A 146 12.20 4.44 16.71
CA MET A 146 12.78 5.79 16.77
C MET A 146 11.76 6.86 17.15
N VAL A 147 10.51 6.76 16.65
CA VAL A 147 9.41 7.66 17.04
C VAL A 147 9.09 7.48 18.51
N GLU A 148 8.99 6.24 19.00
CA GLU A 148 8.68 5.94 20.41
C GLU A 148 9.81 6.41 21.37
N GLN A 149 11.06 6.26 20.96
CA GLN A 149 12.23 6.70 21.75
C GLN A 149 12.39 8.23 21.80
N ASN A 150 11.93 8.95 20.78
CA ASN A 150 12.07 10.40 20.67
C ASN A 150 10.75 11.05 20.16
N PRO A 151 9.65 10.93 20.93
CA PRO A 151 8.31 11.29 20.46
C PRO A 151 8.18 12.79 20.11
N ASP A 152 8.82 13.68 20.86
CA ASP A 152 8.76 15.12 20.60
C ASP A 152 9.48 15.50 19.30
N LYS A 153 10.62 14.86 19.02
CA LYS A 153 11.39 15.09 17.81
C LYS A 153 10.69 14.56 16.56
N PHE A 154 10.14 13.34 16.66
CA PHE A 154 9.62 12.61 15.51
C PHE A 154 8.07 12.59 15.46
N LYS A 155 7.37 13.45 16.18
CA LYS A 155 5.89 13.53 16.24
C LYS A 155 5.22 13.74 14.87
N TYR A 156 5.95 14.26 13.90
CA TYR A 156 5.45 14.54 12.54
C TYR A 156 5.41 13.30 11.62
N LEU A 157 5.94 12.17 12.08
CA LEU A 157 6.14 10.96 11.28
C LEU A 157 5.08 9.93 11.62
N PHE A 158 4.24 9.60 10.65
CA PHE A 158 3.17 8.62 10.71
C PHE A 158 3.41 7.52 9.70
N ARG A 159 2.84 6.34 9.93
CA ARG A 159 2.78 5.27 8.96
C ARG A 159 1.40 4.65 8.96
N ILE A 160 0.79 4.58 7.76
CA ILE A 160 -0.59 4.13 7.57
C ILE A 160 -0.70 2.71 7.00
N SER A 161 0.43 2.11 6.58
CA SER A 161 0.49 0.71 6.13
C SER A 161 0.98 -0.23 7.24
N GLY A 162 0.79 -1.54 7.07
CA GLY A 162 1.32 -2.55 7.99
C GLY A 162 2.86 -2.55 8.04
N GLU A 163 3.43 -3.13 9.08
CA GLU A 163 4.87 -3.35 9.27
C GLU A 163 5.25 -4.83 9.15
N ALA A 164 6.53 -5.12 8.90
CA ALA A 164 7.01 -6.50 8.73
C ALA A 164 6.67 -7.42 9.90
N LYS A 165 6.75 -6.93 11.13
CA LYS A 165 6.41 -7.72 12.32
C LYS A 165 4.95 -8.18 12.29
N TRP A 166 4.02 -7.29 11.94
CA TRP A 166 2.61 -7.63 11.84
C TRP A 166 2.35 -8.58 10.68
N MET A 167 2.96 -8.35 9.51
CA MET A 167 2.82 -9.26 8.36
C MET A 167 3.18 -10.70 8.71
N VAL A 168 4.22 -10.90 9.53
CA VAL A 168 4.64 -12.25 9.95
C VAL A 168 3.77 -12.76 11.09
N VAL A 169 3.69 -12.01 12.20
CA VAL A 169 3.09 -12.50 13.45
C VAL A 169 1.57 -12.38 13.44
N GLY A 170 1.05 -11.32 12.83
CA GLY A 170 -0.38 -11.02 12.79
C GLY A 170 -1.13 -11.62 11.60
N GLU A 171 -0.43 -11.96 10.51
CA GLU A 171 -1.08 -12.43 9.28
C GLU A 171 -0.56 -13.79 8.82
N LEU A 172 0.75 -13.90 8.50
CA LEU A 172 1.31 -15.14 7.94
C LEU A 172 1.17 -16.33 8.88
N ILE A 173 1.60 -16.18 10.14
CA ILE A 173 1.51 -17.26 11.13
C ILE A 173 0.07 -17.69 11.41
N PRO A 174 -0.89 -16.79 11.67
CA PRO A 174 -2.31 -17.16 11.81
C PRO A 174 -2.89 -17.86 10.56
N CYS A 175 -2.54 -17.41 9.36
CA CYS A 175 -2.95 -18.09 8.13
C CYS A 175 -2.37 -19.49 8.02
N LEU A 176 -1.08 -19.70 8.36
CA LEU A 176 -0.47 -21.02 8.43
C LEU A 176 -1.16 -21.93 9.47
N GLN A 177 -1.55 -21.39 10.61
CA GLN A 177 -2.32 -22.14 11.62
C GLN A 177 -3.72 -22.51 11.11
N GLN A 178 -4.36 -21.65 10.31
CA GLN A 178 -5.62 -21.97 9.64
C GLN A 178 -5.42 -23.09 8.63
N ILE A 179 -4.37 -23.04 7.79
CA ILE A 179 -4.00 -24.11 6.85
C ILE A 179 -3.74 -25.44 7.58
N GLN A 180 -3.01 -25.38 8.70
CA GLN A 180 -2.75 -26.55 9.53
C GLN A 180 -4.05 -27.20 10.03
N LYS A 181 -4.98 -26.37 10.52
CA LYS A 181 -6.27 -26.80 11.04
C LYS A 181 -7.16 -27.41 9.94
N ASP A 182 -7.25 -26.76 8.78
CA ASP A 182 -8.21 -27.10 7.73
C ASP A 182 -7.76 -28.30 6.87
N PHE A 183 -6.44 -28.48 6.73
CA PHE A 183 -5.84 -29.49 5.83
C PHE A 183 -4.92 -30.47 6.52
N ASN A 184 -4.71 -30.37 7.83
CA ASN A 184 -3.75 -31.19 8.59
C ASN A 184 -2.31 -31.14 8.04
N LEU A 185 -1.89 -29.98 7.49
CA LEU A 185 -0.54 -29.75 6.95
C LEU A 185 0.36 -29.20 8.05
N ASN A 186 1.57 -29.73 8.18
CA ASN A 186 2.49 -29.32 9.25
C ASN A 186 3.98 -29.38 8.88
N ARG A 187 4.33 -29.54 7.58
CA ARG A 187 5.73 -29.64 7.12
C ARG A 187 6.08 -28.45 6.23
N LEU A 188 6.95 -27.57 6.75
CA LEU A 188 7.27 -26.29 6.17
C LEU A 188 8.66 -26.29 5.54
N PHE A 189 8.78 -25.93 4.28
CA PHE A 189 10.03 -25.67 3.57
C PHE A 189 10.14 -24.18 3.28
N ILE A 190 11.30 -23.55 3.54
CA ILE A 190 11.46 -22.10 3.45
C ILE A 190 12.48 -21.75 2.37
N MET A 191 12.08 -20.92 1.40
CA MET A 191 12.91 -20.40 0.32
C MET A 191 12.93 -18.86 0.39
N VAL A 192 14.11 -18.26 0.45
CA VAL A 192 14.26 -16.82 0.63
C VAL A 192 15.25 -16.22 -0.37
N GLN A 193 15.01 -14.98 -0.76
CA GLN A 193 15.99 -14.19 -1.52
C GLN A 193 17.14 -13.77 -0.61
N ASP A 194 18.32 -13.58 -1.20
CA ASP A 194 19.53 -13.09 -0.52
C ASP A 194 19.47 -11.58 -0.28
N VAL A 195 18.47 -11.16 0.51
CA VAL A 195 18.31 -9.80 1.00
C VAL A 195 17.99 -9.82 2.49
N ALA A 196 18.36 -8.76 3.21
CA ALA A 196 18.31 -8.73 4.67
C ALA A 196 16.91 -9.05 5.24
N HIS A 197 15.85 -8.45 4.70
CA HIS A 197 14.49 -8.68 5.20
C HIS A 197 14.02 -10.13 5.00
N ALA A 198 14.32 -10.75 3.85
CA ALA A 198 13.92 -12.12 3.55
C ALA A 198 14.72 -13.16 4.37
N ARG A 199 16.02 -12.97 4.52
CA ARG A 199 16.85 -13.82 5.41
C ARG A 199 16.40 -13.73 6.86
N ASN A 200 16.16 -12.50 7.36
CA ASN A 200 15.70 -12.30 8.74
C ASN A 200 14.31 -12.91 8.96
N GLY A 201 13.38 -12.67 8.05
CA GLY A 201 12.02 -13.20 8.13
C GLY A 201 11.99 -14.74 8.06
N GLY A 202 12.69 -15.33 7.11
CA GLY A 202 12.83 -16.79 7.00
C GLY A 202 13.47 -17.42 8.24
N GLY A 203 14.51 -16.77 8.81
CA GLY A 203 15.14 -17.21 10.05
C GLY A 203 14.21 -17.11 11.27
N ILE A 204 13.37 -16.08 11.35
CA ILE A 204 12.33 -15.95 12.40
C ILE A 204 11.30 -17.06 12.26
N LEU A 205 10.79 -17.31 11.05
CA LEU A 205 9.84 -18.39 10.78
C LEU A 205 10.43 -19.76 11.16
N ALA A 206 11.67 -20.05 10.77
CA ALA A 206 12.34 -21.29 11.11
C ALA A 206 12.42 -21.56 12.62
N LYS A 207 12.55 -20.50 13.43
CA LYS A 207 12.60 -20.57 14.90
C LYS A 207 11.21 -20.64 15.54
N VAL A 208 10.23 -19.91 14.99
CA VAL A 208 8.92 -19.77 15.62
C VAL A 208 7.96 -20.91 15.24
N MET A 209 7.99 -21.35 13.99
CA MET A 209 7.00 -22.34 13.51
C MET A 209 7.05 -23.69 14.25
N PRO A 210 8.20 -24.20 14.72
CA PRO A 210 8.22 -25.40 15.57
C PRO A 210 7.42 -25.23 16.86
N THR A 211 7.40 -24.05 17.46
CA THR A 211 6.58 -23.77 18.67
C THR A 211 5.08 -23.74 18.39
N LYS A 212 4.68 -23.73 17.11
CA LYS A 212 3.30 -23.75 16.61
C LYS A 212 2.88 -25.13 16.05
N GLY A 213 3.70 -26.15 16.28
CA GLY A 213 3.41 -27.51 15.82
C GLY A 213 3.79 -27.81 14.37
N TRP A 214 4.63 -26.99 13.76
CA TRP A 214 5.16 -27.21 12.42
C TRP A 214 6.54 -27.86 12.47
N THR A 215 6.80 -28.78 11.55
CA THR A 215 8.13 -29.30 11.29
C THR A 215 8.77 -28.46 10.19
N VAL A 216 9.79 -27.66 10.53
CA VAL A 216 10.58 -26.93 9.53
C VAL A 216 11.66 -27.82 8.96
N LEU A 217 11.73 -27.91 7.63
CA LEU A 217 12.58 -28.83 6.88
C LEU A 217 13.94 -28.20 6.56
N GLY A 218 14.85 -28.29 7.50
CA GLY A 218 16.20 -27.72 7.42
C GLY A 218 16.22 -26.19 7.54
N ASP A 219 17.40 -25.61 7.25
CA ASP A 219 17.57 -24.16 7.21
C ASP A 219 16.91 -23.56 5.96
N PRO A 220 16.49 -22.27 6.00
CA PRO A 220 16.00 -21.56 4.83
C PRO A 220 16.98 -21.63 3.66
N VAL A 221 16.49 -22.02 2.49
CA VAL A 221 17.30 -22.05 1.26
C VAL A 221 17.35 -20.63 0.69
N VAL A 222 18.58 -20.12 0.51
CA VAL A 222 18.83 -18.75 0.10
C VAL A 222 19.19 -18.69 -1.39
N PHE A 223 18.56 -17.76 -2.13
CA PHE A 223 18.79 -17.54 -3.55
C PHE A 223 19.32 -16.12 -3.82
N PRO A 224 20.33 -15.95 -4.66
CA PRO A 224 20.75 -14.62 -5.08
C PRO A 224 19.63 -13.92 -5.86
N THR A 225 19.59 -12.59 -5.80
CA THR A 225 18.71 -11.80 -6.67
C THR A 225 19.03 -12.11 -8.13
N GLY A 226 18.00 -12.33 -8.96
CA GLY A 226 18.16 -12.73 -10.35
C GLY A 226 18.33 -14.23 -10.57
N ALA A 227 18.19 -15.07 -9.54
CA ALA A 227 18.18 -16.51 -9.70
C ALA A 227 17.02 -16.99 -10.60
N THR A 228 17.32 -17.87 -11.56
CA THR A 228 16.33 -18.39 -12.53
C THR A 228 16.13 -19.90 -12.43
N ASP A 229 16.92 -20.61 -11.63
CA ASP A 229 16.79 -22.04 -11.41
C ASP A 229 16.56 -22.34 -9.92
N PHE A 230 15.41 -22.91 -9.62
CA PHE A 230 14.97 -23.31 -8.29
C PHE A 230 14.74 -24.82 -8.19
N SER A 231 15.03 -25.56 -9.26
CA SER A 231 14.68 -26.98 -9.41
C SER A 231 15.28 -27.87 -8.32
N MET A 232 16.54 -27.66 -7.95
CA MET A 232 17.18 -28.44 -6.90
C MET A 232 16.51 -28.25 -5.53
N ALA A 233 16.11 -27.03 -5.17
CA ALA A 233 15.41 -26.78 -3.91
C ALA A 233 13.98 -27.37 -3.94
N LEU A 234 13.30 -27.29 -5.08
CA LEU A 234 11.98 -27.88 -5.28
C LEU A 234 12.04 -29.42 -5.21
N LEU A 235 13.07 -30.05 -5.78
CA LEU A 235 13.33 -31.49 -5.65
C LEU A 235 13.61 -31.87 -4.19
N LYS A 236 14.40 -31.08 -3.47
CA LYS A 236 14.64 -31.25 -2.04
C LYS A 236 13.33 -31.15 -1.26
N ALA A 237 12.53 -30.13 -1.48
CA ALA A 237 11.22 -29.96 -0.84
C ALA A 237 10.32 -31.20 -1.08
N LYS A 238 10.27 -31.68 -2.33
CA LYS A 238 9.52 -32.89 -2.69
C LYS A 238 10.04 -34.14 -1.99
N LYS A 239 11.37 -34.37 -1.96
CA LYS A 239 12.01 -35.51 -1.30
C LYS A 239 11.78 -35.48 0.22
N GLU A 240 11.78 -34.30 0.83
CA GLU A 240 11.56 -34.17 2.26
C GLU A 240 10.08 -34.11 2.63
N ASN A 241 9.16 -34.34 1.67
CA ASN A 241 7.71 -34.30 1.86
C ASN A 241 7.25 -32.96 2.46
N ALA A 242 7.71 -31.85 1.88
CA ALA A 242 7.17 -30.53 2.20
C ALA A 242 5.68 -30.45 1.86
N GLU A 243 4.91 -29.79 2.68
CA GLU A 243 3.47 -29.61 2.51
C GLU A 243 3.10 -28.15 2.26
N VAL A 244 3.92 -27.23 2.77
CA VAL A 244 3.86 -25.80 2.46
C VAL A 244 5.26 -25.32 2.14
N ILE A 245 5.41 -24.54 1.07
CA ILE A 245 6.65 -23.84 0.74
C ILE A 245 6.45 -22.36 0.97
N ILE A 246 7.14 -21.80 1.94
CA ILE A 246 7.22 -20.36 2.10
C ILE A 246 8.19 -19.79 1.06
N ILE A 247 7.74 -18.78 0.32
CA ILE A 247 8.51 -18.07 -0.68
C ILE A 247 8.60 -16.61 -0.25
N TRP A 248 9.81 -16.14 0.05
CA TRP A 248 10.05 -14.75 0.42
C TRP A 248 11.03 -14.12 -0.56
N MET A 249 10.50 -13.64 -1.68
CA MET A 249 11.29 -13.15 -2.82
C MET A 249 10.56 -11.99 -3.49
N ASP A 250 11.07 -10.77 -3.33
CA ASP A 250 10.56 -9.57 -3.98
C ASP A 250 11.05 -9.40 -5.43
N MET A 251 11.88 -10.32 -5.91
CA MET A 251 12.38 -10.32 -7.27
C MET A 251 11.37 -10.89 -8.29
N PRO A 252 11.32 -10.35 -9.54
CA PRO A 252 10.41 -10.82 -10.58
C PRO A 252 10.57 -12.31 -10.94
N GLU A 253 11.77 -12.86 -10.75
CA GLU A 253 12.12 -14.26 -11.02
C GLU A 253 11.35 -15.25 -10.13
N SER A 254 10.68 -14.80 -9.08
CA SER A 254 9.74 -15.60 -8.29
C SER A 254 8.62 -16.21 -9.15
N ALA A 255 8.27 -15.59 -10.29
CA ALA A 255 7.36 -16.17 -11.26
C ALA A 255 7.93 -17.42 -11.95
N ILE A 256 9.26 -17.49 -12.15
CA ILE A 256 9.96 -18.68 -12.70
C ILE A 256 9.90 -19.82 -11.69
N LEU A 257 10.13 -19.52 -10.41
CA LEU A 257 10.00 -20.52 -9.34
C LEU A 257 8.62 -21.17 -9.35
N LEU A 258 7.55 -20.38 -9.46
CA LEU A 258 6.19 -20.90 -9.47
C LEU A 258 5.88 -21.74 -10.72
N ARG A 259 6.42 -21.37 -11.89
CA ARG A 259 6.33 -22.22 -13.07
C ARG A 259 7.05 -23.56 -12.87
N GLN A 260 8.28 -23.55 -12.35
CA GLN A 260 9.03 -24.78 -12.04
C GLN A 260 8.33 -25.63 -11.00
N TRP A 261 7.80 -25.05 -9.91
CA TRP A 261 6.99 -25.72 -8.91
C TRP A 261 5.80 -26.46 -9.53
N HIS A 262 5.05 -25.77 -10.39
CA HIS A 262 3.89 -26.33 -11.07
C HIS A 262 4.28 -27.48 -12.03
N ASP A 263 5.29 -27.28 -12.89
CA ASP A 263 5.72 -28.26 -13.88
C ASP A 263 6.28 -29.53 -13.24
N MET A 264 6.97 -29.39 -12.13
CA MET A 264 7.48 -30.50 -11.33
C MET A 264 6.41 -31.17 -10.46
N LYS A 265 5.18 -30.62 -10.41
CA LYS A 265 4.09 -31.06 -9.55
C LYS A 265 4.56 -31.33 -8.12
N VAL A 266 5.21 -30.30 -7.53
CA VAL A 266 5.67 -30.40 -6.16
C VAL A 266 4.45 -30.43 -5.24
N PRO A 267 4.27 -31.51 -4.40
CA PRO A 267 3.06 -31.68 -3.61
C PRO A 267 3.09 -30.83 -2.33
N ALA A 268 3.29 -29.54 -2.50
CA ALA A 268 3.33 -28.56 -1.44
C ALA A 268 2.63 -27.26 -1.88
N LEU A 269 1.87 -26.64 -1.00
CA LEU A 269 1.17 -25.39 -1.23
C LEU A 269 2.18 -24.22 -1.24
N PRO A 270 2.31 -23.45 -2.33
CA PRO A 270 3.20 -22.29 -2.36
C PRO A 270 2.55 -21.14 -1.62
N PHE A 271 3.25 -20.58 -0.64
CA PHE A 271 2.80 -19.44 0.12
C PHE A 271 3.86 -18.33 0.10
N GLY A 272 3.56 -17.27 -0.57
CA GLY A 272 4.44 -16.10 -0.66
C GLY A 272 4.16 -15.05 0.38
N THR A 273 5.25 -14.52 0.94
CA THR A 273 5.20 -13.26 1.66
C THR A 273 6.14 -12.30 0.93
N ILE A 274 5.60 -11.17 0.48
CA ILE A 274 6.32 -10.23 -0.40
C ILE A 274 6.82 -10.94 -1.68
N ILE A 275 5.93 -11.60 -2.40
CA ILE A 275 6.19 -12.02 -3.78
C ILE A 275 5.71 -10.91 -4.70
N ALA A 276 6.58 -9.98 -5.08
CA ALA A 276 6.21 -8.85 -5.94
C ALA A 276 5.55 -9.31 -7.24
N ALA A 277 6.00 -10.43 -7.83
CA ALA A 277 5.39 -10.98 -9.03
C ALA A 277 3.93 -11.37 -8.81
N ALA A 278 3.60 -12.05 -7.70
CA ALA A 278 2.24 -12.56 -7.43
C ALA A 278 1.24 -11.44 -7.05
N GLU A 279 1.72 -10.29 -6.62
CA GLU A 279 0.88 -9.13 -6.31
C GLU A 279 0.36 -8.43 -7.57
N GLN A 280 1.03 -8.61 -8.71
CA GLN A 280 0.70 -7.93 -9.96
C GLN A 280 -0.45 -8.61 -10.71
N PRO A 281 -1.43 -7.85 -11.22
CA PRO A 281 -2.51 -8.38 -12.07
C PRO A 281 -2.00 -9.15 -13.31
N GLY A 282 -0.83 -8.77 -13.83
CA GLY A 282 -0.17 -9.45 -14.94
C GLY A 282 0.44 -10.82 -14.63
N PHE A 283 0.50 -11.21 -13.37
CA PHE A 283 1.15 -12.45 -12.91
C PHE A 283 0.58 -13.71 -13.55
N TRP A 284 -0.74 -13.80 -13.66
CA TRP A 284 -1.40 -14.94 -14.31
C TRP A 284 -0.88 -15.19 -15.73
N LYS A 285 -0.81 -14.12 -16.52
CA LYS A 285 -0.26 -14.18 -17.89
C LYS A 285 1.25 -14.46 -17.88
N ALA A 286 2.00 -13.82 -16.98
CA ALA A 286 3.44 -14.00 -16.88
C ALA A 286 3.85 -15.43 -16.49
N THR A 287 2.99 -16.13 -15.76
CA THR A 287 3.20 -17.54 -15.37
C THR A 287 2.53 -18.55 -16.29
N ASP A 288 1.82 -18.10 -17.33
CA ASP A 288 1.03 -18.95 -18.22
C ASP A 288 0.02 -19.83 -17.42
N GLY A 289 -0.64 -19.21 -16.42
CA GLY A 289 -1.56 -19.86 -15.51
C GLY A 289 -0.93 -20.79 -14.46
N LYS A 290 0.38 -21.02 -14.51
CA LYS A 290 1.09 -21.92 -13.57
C LYS A 290 1.28 -21.34 -12.17
N GLY A 291 0.88 -20.07 -11.96
CA GLY A 291 0.76 -19.47 -10.64
C GLY A 291 -0.52 -19.85 -9.87
N GLU A 292 -1.38 -20.70 -10.45
CA GLU A 292 -2.57 -21.25 -9.79
C GLU A 292 -2.21 -21.86 -8.43
N TYR A 293 -3.08 -21.67 -7.43
CA TYR A 293 -2.90 -22.08 -6.03
C TYR A 293 -1.85 -21.30 -5.22
N CYS A 294 -1.10 -20.37 -5.83
CA CYS A 294 -0.14 -19.55 -5.09
C CYS A 294 -0.89 -18.63 -4.11
N LEU A 295 -0.58 -18.78 -2.83
CA LEU A 295 -0.97 -17.84 -1.79
C LEU A 295 0.00 -16.67 -1.76
N ALA A 296 -0.52 -15.45 -1.58
CA ALA A 296 0.30 -14.26 -1.38
C ALA A 296 -0.31 -13.39 -0.27
N ASN A 297 0.53 -12.98 0.66
CA ASN A 297 0.15 -12.07 1.74
C ASN A 297 0.46 -10.62 1.33
N VAL A 298 -0.49 -9.73 1.54
CA VAL A 298 -0.38 -8.29 1.29
C VAL A 298 -0.75 -7.48 2.52
N VAL A 299 0.01 -6.43 2.77
CA VAL A 299 -0.07 -5.61 4.00
C VAL A 299 -1.41 -4.92 4.23
N ASN A 300 -2.18 -4.66 3.18
CA ASN A 300 -3.47 -3.99 3.27
C ASN A 300 -4.50 -4.69 2.38
N ALA A 301 -5.65 -5.01 2.94
CA ALA A 301 -6.74 -5.72 2.26
C ALA A 301 -7.27 -5.00 1.01
N GLY A 302 -7.11 -3.68 0.92
CA GLY A 302 -7.50 -2.90 -0.25
C GLY A 302 -6.59 -3.07 -1.48
N ASN A 303 -5.46 -3.77 -1.36
CA ASN A 303 -4.57 -4.10 -2.48
C ASN A 303 -5.01 -5.37 -3.23
N ALA A 304 -6.07 -5.98 -2.78
CA ALA A 304 -6.74 -7.11 -3.43
C ALA A 304 -8.26 -6.86 -3.42
N PRO A 305 -9.05 -7.47 -4.32
CA PRO A 305 -10.50 -7.30 -4.37
C PRO A 305 -11.18 -7.99 -3.17
N SER A 306 -11.00 -7.43 -1.97
CA SER A 306 -11.55 -7.92 -0.71
C SER A 306 -12.87 -7.21 -0.39
N LYS A 307 -13.60 -7.76 0.59
CA LYS A 307 -14.80 -7.14 1.17
C LYS A 307 -14.53 -6.59 2.57
N ALA A 308 -13.34 -6.02 2.77
CA ALA A 308 -12.94 -5.53 4.08
C ALA A 308 -13.90 -4.45 4.61
N THR A 309 -14.28 -3.51 3.77
CA THR A 309 -15.27 -2.47 4.11
C THR A 309 -16.15 -2.15 2.88
N PRO A 310 -17.27 -1.43 3.05
CA PRO A 310 -18.05 -0.94 1.91
C PRO A 310 -17.26 -0.02 0.97
N TRP A 311 -16.15 0.57 1.44
CA TRP A 311 -15.31 1.44 0.63
C TRP A 311 -14.28 0.68 -0.20
N THR A 312 -13.91 -0.55 0.18
CA THR A 312 -12.92 -1.35 -0.52
C THR A 312 -13.23 -1.51 -2.00
N MET A 313 -14.42 -2.02 -2.34
CA MET A 313 -14.78 -2.24 -3.74
C MET A 313 -14.98 -0.94 -4.51
N LYS A 314 -15.45 0.13 -3.87
CA LYS A 314 -15.52 1.45 -4.53
C LYS A 314 -14.14 1.94 -4.97
N PHE A 315 -13.13 1.73 -4.13
CA PHE A 315 -11.75 2.07 -4.46
C PHE A 315 -11.22 1.18 -5.58
N VAL A 316 -11.42 -0.14 -5.51
CA VAL A 316 -10.97 -1.10 -6.53
C VAL A 316 -11.59 -0.73 -7.88
N ASP A 317 -12.92 -0.54 -7.93
CA ASP A 317 -13.65 -0.18 -9.15
C ASP A 317 -13.20 1.17 -9.74
N ALA A 318 -12.96 2.18 -8.90
CA ALA A 318 -12.46 3.49 -9.32
C ALA A 318 -11.04 3.40 -9.88
N TYR A 319 -10.18 2.61 -9.23
CA TYR A 319 -8.82 2.39 -9.67
C TYR A 319 -8.77 1.66 -11.01
N GLU A 320 -9.52 0.55 -11.14
CA GLU A 320 -9.62 -0.23 -12.37
C GLU A 320 -10.22 0.58 -13.52
N LYS A 321 -11.30 1.32 -13.26
CA LYS A 321 -11.91 2.22 -14.25
C LYS A 321 -10.91 3.24 -14.80
N LYS A 322 -10.05 3.77 -13.93
CA LYS A 322 -9.10 4.82 -14.33
C LYS A 322 -7.85 4.28 -15.01
N TYR A 323 -7.30 3.17 -14.51
CA TYR A 323 -5.99 2.66 -14.92
C TYR A 323 -6.04 1.38 -15.75
N GLY A 324 -7.22 0.75 -15.90
CA GLY A 324 -7.41 -0.46 -16.69
C GLY A 324 -6.85 -1.73 -16.04
N LEU A 325 -6.54 -1.68 -14.72
CA LEU A 325 -6.03 -2.80 -13.94
C LEU A 325 -6.48 -2.66 -12.48
N GLU A 326 -6.57 -3.80 -11.78
CA GLU A 326 -6.83 -3.81 -10.34
C GLU A 326 -5.69 -3.17 -9.55
N PRO A 327 -5.94 -2.68 -8.31
CA PRO A 327 -4.87 -2.25 -7.40
C PRO A 327 -3.83 -3.35 -7.22
N GLU A 328 -2.57 -2.98 -7.28
CA GLU A 328 -1.43 -3.89 -7.20
C GLU A 328 -0.34 -3.33 -6.30
N GLY A 329 0.63 -4.16 -5.92
CA GLY A 329 1.64 -3.77 -4.97
C GLY A 329 1.09 -3.64 -3.54
N TYR A 330 1.92 -3.21 -2.61
CA TYR A 330 1.45 -3.07 -1.24
C TYR A 330 1.23 -1.62 -0.78
N GLY A 331 1.60 -0.65 -1.58
CA GLY A 331 1.44 0.78 -1.31
C GLY A 331 0.13 1.40 -1.80
N THR A 332 -0.63 0.70 -2.63
CA THR A 332 -1.75 1.29 -3.38
C THR A 332 -2.86 1.82 -2.48
N SER A 333 -3.52 0.96 -1.72
CA SER A 333 -4.66 1.35 -0.87
C SER A 333 -4.25 2.24 0.29
N SER A 334 -3.06 2.05 0.87
CA SER A 334 -2.53 2.91 1.92
C SER A 334 -2.21 4.32 1.41
N SER A 335 -1.71 4.44 0.19
CA SER A 335 -1.43 5.73 -0.44
C SER A 335 -2.72 6.51 -0.75
N TYR A 336 -3.74 5.81 -1.25
CA TYR A 336 -5.07 6.40 -1.43
C TYR A 336 -5.64 6.90 -0.10
N MET A 337 -5.63 6.06 0.94
CA MET A 337 -6.16 6.39 2.26
C MET A 337 -5.38 7.48 2.97
N ALA A 338 -4.06 7.57 2.77
CA ALA A 338 -3.24 8.61 3.38
C ALA A 338 -3.69 10.02 2.99
N VAL A 339 -4.11 10.20 1.74
CA VAL A 339 -4.64 11.50 1.27
C VAL A 339 -5.97 11.82 1.93
N TYR A 340 -6.86 10.85 2.10
CA TYR A 340 -8.14 11.03 2.81
C TYR A 340 -7.95 11.27 4.31
N VAL A 341 -7.00 10.57 4.95
CA VAL A 341 -6.66 10.78 6.36
C VAL A 341 -6.02 12.15 6.57
N LEU A 342 -5.17 12.59 5.65
CA LEU A 342 -4.60 13.94 5.68
C LEU A 342 -5.69 15.00 5.52
N LYS A 343 -6.62 14.82 4.57
CA LYS A 343 -7.79 15.70 4.39
C LYS A 343 -8.60 15.81 5.69
N ASP A 344 -8.99 14.69 6.26
CA ASP A 344 -9.76 14.63 7.51
C ASP A 344 -9.04 15.35 8.67
N ALA A 345 -7.72 15.12 8.80
CA ALA A 345 -6.92 15.77 9.83
C ALA A 345 -6.82 17.28 9.64
N ILE A 346 -6.63 17.78 8.42
CA ILE A 346 -6.60 19.20 8.11
C ILE A 346 -7.96 19.84 8.41
N GLU A 347 -9.06 19.22 8.01
CA GLU A 347 -10.41 19.73 8.24
C GLU A 347 -10.75 19.79 9.73
N ARG A 348 -10.39 18.77 10.52
CA ARG A 348 -10.55 18.79 11.98
C ARG A 348 -9.63 19.80 12.68
N ALA A 349 -8.44 20.00 12.16
CA ALA A 349 -7.50 21.02 12.66
C ALA A 349 -7.94 22.45 12.28
N GLY A 350 -8.72 22.61 11.20
CA GLY A 350 -9.08 23.91 10.62
C GLY A 350 -7.85 24.73 10.20
N SER A 351 -6.70 24.08 9.96
CA SER A 351 -5.40 24.75 9.80
C SER A 351 -4.41 23.86 9.03
N LEU A 352 -3.42 24.50 8.39
CA LEU A 352 -2.25 23.82 7.82
C LEU A 352 -1.04 23.83 8.76
N ASP A 353 -1.19 24.36 9.98
CA ASP A 353 -0.14 24.32 10.98
C ASP A 353 0.23 22.87 11.32
N PRO A 354 1.52 22.49 11.20
CA PRO A 354 1.92 21.10 11.35
C PRO A 354 1.63 20.53 12.73
N ASP A 355 1.75 21.31 13.80
CA ASP A 355 1.50 20.85 15.16
C ASP A 355 0.00 20.55 15.36
N LYS A 356 -0.89 21.39 14.83
CA LYS A 356 -2.35 21.17 14.88
C LYS A 356 -2.78 19.97 14.04
N VAL A 357 -2.16 19.79 12.86
CA VAL A 357 -2.45 18.63 11.99
C VAL A 357 -1.96 17.34 12.64
N VAL A 358 -0.79 17.33 13.31
CA VAL A 358 -0.30 16.19 14.10
C VAL A 358 -1.27 15.83 15.22
N ASP A 359 -1.78 16.81 15.97
CA ASP A 359 -2.76 16.58 17.04
C ASP A 359 -4.07 15.99 16.50
N ALA A 360 -4.49 16.42 15.31
CA ALA A 360 -5.64 15.86 14.62
C ALA A 360 -5.35 14.43 14.12
N LEU A 361 -4.18 14.16 13.52
CA LEU A 361 -3.79 12.82 13.08
C LEU A 361 -3.75 11.82 14.24
N LYS A 362 -3.22 12.18 15.39
CA LYS A 362 -3.22 11.34 16.59
C LYS A 362 -4.62 10.94 17.06
N LYS A 363 -5.64 11.72 16.72
CA LYS A 363 -7.06 11.48 17.03
C LYS A 363 -7.83 10.87 15.85
N THR A 364 -7.15 10.43 14.80
CA THR A 364 -7.81 9.78 13.67
C THR A 364 -8.53 8.52 14.12
N ASP A 365 -9.79 8.43 13.73
CA ASP A 365 -10.64 7.24 13.88
C ASP A 365 -11.59 7.21 12.68
N LEU A 366 -11.14 6.58 11.59
CA LEU A 366 -11.80 6.61 10.28
C LEU A 366 -11.94 5.20 9.74
N MET A 367 -13.14 4.80 9.33
CA MET A 367 -13.32 3.59 8.53
C MET A 367 -12.78 3.86 7.12
N GLY A 368 -11.76 3.13 6.74
CA GLY A 368 -11.07 3.27 5.45
C GLY A 368 -11.29 2.09 4.51
N VAL A 369 -10.50 2.05 3.43
CA VAL A 369 -10.56 0.99 2.39
C VAL A 369 -10.19 -0.40 2.92
N TYR A 370 -9.31 -0.48 3.92
CA TYR A 370 -8.81 -1.73 4.48
C TYR A 370 -9.07 -1.88 5.98
N GLY A 371 -10.12 -1.26 6.48
CA GLY A 371 -10.54 -1.32 7.89
C GLY A 371 -10.41 0.03 8.59
N ARG A 372 -10.54 -0.02 9.91
CA ARG A 372 -10.52 1.15 10.78
C ARG A 372 -9.12 1.69 10.95
N ILE A 373 -8.91 2.95 10.59
CA ILE A 373 -7.62 3.61 10.64
C ILE A 373 -7.54 4.43 11.94
N ARG A 374 -6.65 4.01 12.82
CA ARG A 374 -6.25 4.70 14.04
C ARG A 374 -4.75 4.56 14.21
N PHE A 375 -4.12 5.55 14.82
CA PHE A 375 -2.68 5.50 15.09
C PHE A 375 -2.39 5.14 16.54
N ASN A 376 -1.37 4.32 16.75
CA ASN A 376 -0.84 4.03 18.07
C ASN A 376 -0.24 5.32 18.66
N PRO A 377 -0.71 5.79 19.82
CA PRO A 377 -0.29 7.07 20.39
C PRO A 377 1.20 7.13 20.78
N LYS A 378 1.86 5.98 20.94
CA LYS A 378 3.27 5.91 21.32
C LYS A 378 4.22 6.12 20.15
N ASN A 379 3.84 5.63 18.97
CA ASN A 379 4.79 5.54 17.85
C ASN A 379 4.20 5.91 16.48
N ASN A 380 2.97 6.43 16.43
CA ASN A 380 2.28 6.87 15.21
C ASN A 380 2.15 5.80 14.10
N GLN A 381 2.27 4.50 14.45
CA GLN A 381 1.97 3.40 13.54
C GLN A 381 0.46 3.18 13.49
N VAL A 382 -0.10 2.92 12.30
CA VAL A 382 -1.49 2.47 12.21
C VAL A 382 -1.68 1.20 13.05
N ILE A 383 -2.80 1.13 13.76
CA ILE A 383 -3.14 -0.04 14.60
C ILE A 383 -3.66 -1.14 13.69
N PRO A 384 -2.95 -2.27 13.56
CA PRO A 384 -3.39 -3.37 12.72
C PRO A 384 -4.36 -4.29 13.47
N SER A 385 -5.20 -5.01 12.72
CA SER A 385 -6.08 -6.06 13.25
C SER A 385 -6.38 -7.10 12.16
N LEU A 386 -6.92 -8.24 12.53
CA LEU A 386 -7.58 -9.19 11.62
C LEU A 386 -9.08 -8.89 11.43
N ASP A 387 -9.60 -7.92 12.19
CA ASP A 387 -10.97 -7.44 12.13
C ASP A 387 -11.00 -6.01 11.58
N PRO A 388 -11.65 -5.75 10.42
CA PRO A 388 -11.72 -4.41 9.86
C PRO A 388 -12.45 -3.38 10.74
N GLU A 389 -13.30 -3.81 11.66
CA GLU A 389 -13.94 -2.91 12.62
C GLU A 389 -13.00 -2.45 13.74
N GLU A 390 -11.91 -3.20 13.97
CA GLU A 390 -10.96 -2.93 15.05
C GLU A 390 -9.69 -2.26 14.60
N GLY A 391 -9.27 -2.46 13.33
CA GLY A 391 -8.01 -1.88 12.84
C GLY A 391 -7.79 -2.05 11.35
N ALA A 392 -6.58 -1.67 10.93
CA ALA A 392 -6.11 -1.85 9.55
C ALA A 392 -5.82 -3.33 9.28
N VAL A 393 -6.45 -3.89 8.26
CA VAL A 393 -6.37 -5.31 7.94
C VAL A 393 -5.44 -5.54 6.76
N GLY A 394 -4.46 -6.44 6.93
CA GLY A 394 -3.79 -7.10 5.83
C GLY A 394 -4.55 -8.35 5.39
N THR A 395 -4.14 -8.97 4.29
CA THR A 395 -4.87 -10.12 3.76
C THR A 395 -3.94 -11.11 3.07
N VAL A 396 -4.43 -12.35 2.96
CA VAL A 396 -3.85 -13.36 2.06
C VAL A 396 -4.87 -13.65 0.97
N PHE A 397 -4.45 -13.54 -0.26
CA PHE A 397 -5.21 -14.03 -1.40
C PHE A 397 -4.54 -15.28 -2.01
N GLN A 398 -5.33 -16.04 -2.74
CA GLN A 398 -4.85 -17.14 -3.56
C GLN A 398 -5.20 -16.88 -5.03
N TRP A 399 -4.27 -17.16 -5.93
CA TRP A 399 -4.59 -17.20 -7.36
C TRP A 399 -5.46 -18.43 -7.66
N GLN A 400 -6.68 -18.20 -8.13
CA GLN A 400 -7.67 -19.23 -8.45
C GLN A 400 -8.35 -18.87 -9.80
N ALA A 401 -8.18 -19.72 -10.80
CA ALA A 401 -8.73 -19.52 -12.15
C ALA A 401 -8.46 -18.12 -12.71
N GLY A 402 -7.25 -17.61 -12.52
CA GLY A 402 -6.81 -16.29 -13.02
C GLY A 402 -7.26 -15.09 -12.19
N LYS A 403 -7.83 -15.31 -11.01
CA LYS A 403 -8.30 -14.26 -10.10
C LYS A 403 -7.59 -14.31 -8.76
N ARG A 404 -7.43 -13.16 -8.13
CA ARG A 404 -6.94 -13.03 -6.77
C ARG A 404 -8.13 -13.16 -5.79
N VAL A 405 -8.32 -14.37 -5.25
CA VAL A 405 -9.40 -14.69 -4.30
C VAL A 405 -8.88 -14.50 -2.89
N VAL A 406 -9.45 -13.60 -2.12
CA VAL A 406 -9.09 -13.37 -0.72
C VAL A 406 -9.54 -14.56 0.13
N VAL A 407 -8.60 -15.19 0.84
CA VAL A 407 -8.85 -16.40 1.63
C VAL A 407 -8.57 -16.23 3.12
N PHE A 408 -7.91 -15.16 3.53
CA PHE A 408 -7.62 -14.85 4.93
C PHE A 408 -7.52 -13.32 5.15
N PRO A 409 -7.94 -12.76 6.30
CA PRO A 409 -8.61 -13.42 7.41
C PRO A 409 -10.05 -13.85 7.07
N PRO A 410 -10.63 -14.84 7.79
CA PRO A 410 -11.95 -15.38 7.45
C PRO A 410 -13.07 -14.34 7.36
N LYS A 411 -13.00 -13.27 8.16
CA LYS A 411 -14.02 -12.20 8.21
C LYS A 411 -14.19 -11.46 6.89
N ILE A 412 -13.12 -11.37 6.07
CA ILE A 412 -13.13 -10.65 4.80
C ILE A 412 -12.87 -11.57 3.60
N ALA A 413 -12.75 -12.88 3.83
CA ALA A 413 -12.51 -13.85 2.78
C ALA A 413 -13.66 -13.86 1.75
N THR A 414 -13.29 -14.00 0.47
CA THR A 414 -14.22 -14.11 -0.66
C THR A 414 -14.26 -15.53 -1.23
N GLY A 415 -13.41 -16.42 -0.75
CA GLY A 415 -13.34 -17.83 -1.09
C GLY A 415 -12.52 -18.63 -0.09
N GLU A 416 -12.37 -19.90 -0.36
CA GLU A 416 -11.60 -20.84 0.46
C GLU A 416 -10.24 -21.13 -0.16
N ILE A 417 -9.30 -21.61 0.66
CA ILE A 417 -8.00 -22.10 0.18
C ILE A 417 -8.20 -23.41 -0.58
N LEU A 418 -7.69 -23.48 -1.80
CA LEU A 418 -7.67 -24.68 -2.63
C LEU A 418 -6.28 -25.30 -2.61
N LEU A 419 -6.24 -26.63 -2.51
CA LEU A 419 -5.00 -27.38 -2.67
C LEU A 419 -4.78 -27.75 -4.14
N PRO A 420 -3.53 -27.75 -4.63
CA PRO A 420 -3.20 -28.28 -5.95
C PRO A 420 -3.71 -29.71 -6.13
N PRO A 421 -4.20 -30.10 -7.31
CA PRO A 421 -4.82 -31.42 -7.53
C PRO A 421 -3.86 -32.61 -7.36
N TRP A 422 -2.55 -32.34 -7.39
CA TRP A 422 -1.51 -33.34 -7.12
C TRP A 422 -1.12 -33.44 -5.64
N MET A 423 -1.73 -32.62 -4.76
CA MET A 423 -1.63 -32.82 -3.31
C MET A 423 -2.77 -33.73 -2.83
N LYS A 424 -2.43 -34.72 -2.04
CA LYS A 424 -3.45 -35.55 -1.36
C LYS A 424 -3.90 -34.86 -0.08
N LYS A 425 -5.21 -34.78 0.14
CA LYS A 425 -5.73 -34.41 1.48
C LYS A 425 -5.26 -35.52 2.45
N LYS A 426 -4.76 -35.12 3.59
CA LYS A 426 -4.55 -36.05 4.71
C LYS A 426 -5.89 -36.29 5.37
N GLU A 427 -6.24 -37.57 5.50
CA GLU A 427 -7.40 -38.01 6.28
C GLU A 427 -7.19 -37.76 7.77
#